data_00e93a3bfab1c792539bca4fc2fd0af9
#
_entry.id   00e93a3bfab1c792539bca4fc2fd0af9
#
_cell.length_a   1.000
_cell.length_b   1.000
_cell.length_c   1.000
_cell.angle_alpha   90.00
_cell.angle_beta   90.00
_cell.angle_gamma   90.00
#
_symmetry.space_group_name_H-M   'P 1'
#
loop_
_entity.id
_entity.type
_entity.pdbx_description
1 polymer ?
#
loop_
_entity_poly.entity_id
_entity_poly.type
_entity_poly.pdbx_seq_one_letter_code
_entity_poly.pdbx_strand_id
1 'polypeptide(L)'
;TYPTQPHSGFVYLNKGTTTGGLVDGPVYATIFGSLKGVSLTTGARAAEAHNYEAFQPGDVVYHDNMSDYSSNEPTMDGTASLTFPLSYYQKEGRAQADAASADKNVYDEGGIKQGDPSNKNICLVFTSHDKTDGANYIISTLKKRNVKGAFFFTGHFFESFPDIVKRIQAGGHYVGSHSYGHLQYAAWENRDSLLVTKDEFTTDMLKGYEVMSKFGITKEQAPYFIPPYEYYNSTISSWAKELGLQIVNFTPGTASNEDYTWHGMPMEAEKYRSSQWLYDNMMKWEKKHTLNGHFLMIHLGTDDARTDKFYLKLDKIITTLQKKGYNFVSLEDMIGLNLK
;
A
#
# COMPACT_ATOMS: atom_id res chain seq x y z
N THR A 1 25.66 15.44 2.09
CA THR A 1 27.11 15.68 2.07
C THR A 1 27.72 15.16 3.37
N TYR A 2 28.87 14.55 3.31
CA TYR A 2 29.65 14.04 4.45
C TYR A 2 31.05 14.63 4.37
N PRO A 3 31.76 14.77 5.50
CA PRO A 3 33.12 15.27 5.50
C PRO A 3 34.06 14.47 4.58
N THR A 4 34.82 15.16 3.78
CA THR A 4 35.76 14.55 2.82
C THR A 4 37.21 14.64 3.28
N GLN A 5 37.52 15.60 4.17
CA GLN A 5 38.86 15.86 4.68
C GLN A 5 38.86 15.97 6.21
N PRO A 6 38.38 14.94 6.95
CA PRO A 6 38.37 14.99 8.41
C PRO A 6 39.80 15.11 8.99
N HIS A 7 39.92 15.77 10.13
CA HIS A 7 41.15 15.90 10.85
C HIS A 7 41.61 14.53 11.42
N SER A 8 42.40 13.81 10.66
CA SER A 8 42.83 12.44 10.98
C SER A 8 44.21 12.14 10.41
N GLY A 9 45.00 11.45 11.19
CA GLY A 9 46.30 10.98 10.76
C GLY A 9 46.28 10.07 9.52
N PHE A 10 45.20 9.31 9.33
CA PHE A 10 44.99 8.49 8.12
C PHE A 10 44.78 9.36 6.86
N VAL A 11 43.99 10.40 6.97
CA VAL A 11 43.76 11.34 5.86
C VAL A 11 45.00 12.15 5.55
N TYR A 12 45.71 12.64 6.60
CA TYR A 12 46.95 13.38 6.48
C TYR A 12 48.06 12.58 5.76
N LEU A 13 48.16 11.29 6.04
CA LEU A 13 49.16 10.42 5.46
C LEU A 13 48.72 9.76 4.15
N ASN A 14 47.56 10.15 3.58
CA ASN A 14 46.94 9.52 2.39
C ASN A 14 46.79 7.99 2.52
N LYS A 15 46.58 7.48 3.74
CA LYS A 15 46.49 6.04 4.03
C LYS A 15 45.06 5.49 4.11
N GLY A 16 44.05 6.32 3.87
CA GLY A 16 42.67 5.90 3.91
C GLY A 16 41.71 7.00 4.31
N THR A 17 40.48 6.62 4.55
CA THR A 17 39.39 7.48 5.02
C THR A 17 38.91 7.01 6.40
N THR A 18 38.26 7.92 7.13
CA THR A 18 37.61 7.60 8.42
C THR A 18 36.14 7.27 8.22
N THR A 19 35.83 6.41 7.22
CA THR A 19 34.47 6.04 6.89
C THR A 19 33.73 5.48 8.11
N GLY A 20 32.61 6.08 8.47
CA GLY A 20 31.80 5.72 9.63
C GLY A 20 32.18 6.45 10.93
N GLY A 21 33.25 7.25 10.92
CA GLY A 21 33.59 8.13 12.05
C GLY A 21 32.64 9.37 12.06
N LEU A 22 32.18 9.73 13.27
CA LEU A 22 31.44 10.97 13.49
C LEU A 22 32.39 12.09 13.85
N VAL A 23 32.33 13.19 13.12
CA VAL A 23 33.15 14.41 13.45
C VAL A 23 32.41 15.30 14.46
N ASP A 24 33.13 16.19 15.14
CA ASP A 24 32.58 17.05 16.19
C ASP A 24 31.47 17.97 15.72
N GLY A 25 31.54 18.48 14.48
CA GLY A 25 30.55 19.35 13.90
C GLY A 25 30.76 20.85 14.20
N PRO A 26 29.78 21.70 13.85
CA PRO A 26 29.92 23.16 13.95
C PRO A 26 30.21 23.65 15.36
N VAL A 27 31.14 24.62 15.48
CA VAL A 27 31.50 25.30 16.73
C VAL A 27 31.11 26.78 16.66
N TYR A 28 30.92 27.45 17.80
CA TYR A 28 30.64 28.89 17.81
C TYR A 28 31.81 29.70 17.21
N ALA A 29 31.51 30.66 16.37
CA ALA A 29 32.49 31.49 15.69
C ALA A 29 33.43 32.22 16.68
N THR A 30 32.92 32.61 17.86
CA THR A 30 33.72 33.21 18.93
C THR A 30 34.73 32.23 19.53
N ILE A 31 34.36 30.95 19.67
CA ILE A 31 35.26 29.92 20.14
C ILE A 31 36.31 29.63 19.08
N PHE A 32 35.87 29.43 17.83
CA PHE A 32 36.78 29.16 16.69
C PHE A 32 37.80 30.27 16.52
N GLY A 33 37.41 31.55 16.61
CA GLY A 33 38.31 32.69 16.51
C GLY A 33 39.33 32.82 17.63
N SER A 34 39.12 32.13 18.78
CA SER A 34 40.07 32.11 19.92
C SER A 34 41.06 30.95 19.87
N LEU A 35 40.86 29.96 18.97
CA LEU A 35 41.70 28.77 18.88
C LEU A 35 43.10 29.10 18.32
N LYS A 36 44.09 28.42 18.89
CA LYS A 36 45.51 28.51 18.41
C LYS A 36 45.86 27.26 17.61
N GLY A 37 46.59 27.45 16.51
CA GLY A 37 47.09 26.33 15.70
C GLY A 37 46.17 25.82 14.63
N VAL A 38 44.97 26.37 14.50
CA VAL A 38 44.12 26.11 13.35
C VAL A 38 44.56 26.98 12.18
N SER A 39 45.08 26.35 11.13
CA SER A 39 45.50 27.04 9.90
C SER A 39 44.85 26.34 8.74
N LEU A 40 43.75 26.91 8.24
CA LEU A 40 43.02 26.36 7.08
C LEU A 40 43.91 26.48 5.83
N THR A 41 44.06 25.37 5.10
CA THR A 41 44.84 25.35 3.85
C THR A 41 44.19 26.27 2.81
N THR A 42 45.04 27.11 2.19
CA THR A 42 44.62 28.08 1.15
C THR A 42 43.94 27.38 -0.03
N GLY A 43 42.76 27.81 -0.38
CA GLY A 43 41.95 27.23 -1.45
C GLY A 43 40.72 26.46 -1.01
N ALA A 44 40.71 25.93 0.21
CA ALA A 44 39.58 25.20 0.76
C ALA A 44 38.39 26.12 1.13
N ARG A 45 38.65 27.36 1.57
CA ARG A 45 37.61 28.31 2.04
C ARG A 45 36.51 28.63 1.02
N ALA A 46 36.84 28.76 -0.26
CA ALA A 46 35.84 29.11 -1.27
C ALA A 46 34.93 27.93 -1.68
N ALA A 47 35.49 26.71 -1.64
CA ALA A 47 34.71 25.49 -1.96
C ALA A 47 33.86 25.02 -0.75
N GLU A 48 34.36 25.20 0.47
CA GLU A 48 33.69 24.78 1.71
C GLU A 48 32.45 25.64 2.02
N ALA A 49 32.53 26.97 1.80
CA ALA A 49 31.42 27.87 2.06
C ALA A 49 30.12 27.48 1.35
N HIS A 50 30.21 26.96 0.13
CA HIS A 50 29.03 26.54 -0.65
C HIS A 50 28.45 25.19 -0.23
N ASN A 51 29.27 24.29 0.32
CA ASN A 51 28.80 22.94 0.65
C ASN A 51 28.03 22.87 1.98
N TYR A 52 28.31 23.78 2.89
CA TYR A 52 27.77 23.75 4.26
C TYR A 52 27.04 25.05 4.67
N GLU A 53 26.81 25.98 3.74
CA GLU A 53 26.21 27.29 4.00
C GLU A 53 24.87 27.17 4.73
N ALA A 54 24.05 26.18 4.40
CA ALA A 54 22.77 25.92 5.07
C ALA A 54 22.91 25.53 6.56
N PHE A 55 24.11 25.10 6.99
CA PHE A 55 24.41 24.66 8.36
C PHE A 55 25.34 25.62 9.10
N GLN A 56 25.63 26.79 8.53
CA GLN A 56 26.50 27.80 9.09
C GLN A 56 25.75 29.14 9.26
N PRO A 57 24.79 29.23 10.22
CA PRO A 57 24.30 30.54 10.63
C PRO A 57 25.49 31.39 11.13
N GLY A 58 25.41 32.72 11.04
CA GLY A 58 26.54 33.62 11.22
C GLY A 58 27.30 33.55 12.56
N ASP A 59 26.79 32.76 13.51
CA ASP A 59 27.36 32.55 14.84
C ASP A 59 28.08 31.22 15.02
N VAL A 60 28.08 30.33 13.99
CA VAL A 60 28.81 29.04 14.03
C VAL A 60 29.67 28.83 12.80
N VAL A 61 30.70 28.01 12.92
CA VAL A 61 31.63 27.64 11.83
C VAL A 61 31.84 26.13 11.81
N TYR A 62 31.93 25.60 10.57
CA TYR A 62 32.36 24.24 10.28
C TYR A 62 33.24 24.26 9.03
N HIS A 63 34.35 23.54 9.05
CA HIS A 63 35.21 23.41 7.89
C HIS A 63 35.56 21.92 7.64
N ASP A 64 35.20 21.41 6.46
CA ASP A 64 35.71 20.11 6.00
C ASP A 64 37.17 20.25 5.55
N ASN A 65 38.04 20.50 6.54
CA ASN A 65 39.44 20.72 6.33
C ASN A 65 40.27 19.94 7.37
N MET A 66 41.25 19.21 6.89
CA MET A 66 42.13 18.39 7.70
C MET A 66 42.91 19.16 8.82
N SER A 67 43.03 20.47 8.67
CA SER A 67 43.68 21.33 9.70
C SER A 67 42.69 21.79 10.78
N ASP A 68 41.40 21.58 10.63
CA ASP A 68 40.39 21.97 11.60
C ASP A 68 40.07 20.83 12.57
N TYR A 69 40.81 20.78 13.67
CA TYR A 69 40.55 19.82 14.73
C TYR A 69 39.34 20.15 15.60
N SER A 70 38.82 21.37 15.48
CA SER A 70 37.76 21.83 16.37
C SER A 70 36.34 21.49 15.88
N SER A 71 36.17 21.39 14.58
CA SER A 71 34.86 21.06 14.00
C SER A 71 34.86 19.79 13.14
N ASN A 72 36.05 19.27 12.78
CA ASN A 72 36.17 18.20 11.80
C ASN A 72 37.00 16.98 12.31
N GLU A 73 37.23 16.87 13.62
CA GLU A 73 37.92 15.74 14.20
C GLU A 73 36.94 14.55 14.41
N PRO A 74 37.27 13.34 13.91
CA PRO A 74 36.50 12.14 14.25
C PRO A 74 36.80 11.76 15.72
N THR A 75 35.81 11.81 16.59
CA THR A 75 35.94 11.51 17.99
C THR A 75 35.45 10.12 18.36
N MET A 76 36.09 9.45 19.32
CA MET A 76 35.67 8.13 19.80
C MET A 76 34.33 8.18 20.51
N ASP A 77 34.12 9.20 21.35
CA ASP A 77 32.89 9.39 22.11
C ASP A 77 31.69 9.70 21.20
N GLY A 78 31.88 10.58 20.22
CA GLY A 78 30.85 10.85 19.19
C GLY A 78 30.53 9.59 18.39
N THR A 79 31.53 8.86 17.93
CA THR A 79 31.34 7.62 17.17
C THR A 79 30.70 6.52 18.02
N ALA A 80 31.13 6.35 19.29
CA ALA A 80 30.54 5.38 20.20
C ALA A 80 29.09 5.67 20.52
N SER A 81 28.74 6.94 20.70
CA SER A 81 27.34 7.38 20.93
C SER A 81 26.40 7.06 19.76
N LEU A 82 26.95 7.05 18.55
CA LEU A 82 26.18 6.70 17.33
C LEU A 82 25.90 5.19 17.24
N THR A 83 26.70 4.36 17.90
CA THR A 83 26.61 2.88 17.81
C THR A 83 25.24 2.39 18.30
N PHE A 84 24.72 2.99 19.39
CA PHE A 84 23.45 2.58 19.98
C PHE A 84 22.26 2.86 19.02
N PRO A 85 22.03 4.09 18.51
CA PRO A 85 20.94 4.32 17.56
C PRO A 85 21.11 3.51 16.27
N LEU A 86 22.32 3.37 15.73
CA LEU A 86 22.55 2.53 14.55
C LEU A 86 22.20 1.06 14.80
N SER A 87 22.53 0.51 15.96
CA SER A 87 22.16 -0.87 16.30
C SER A 87 20.65 -1.05 16.48
N TYR A 88 19.97 -0.04 17.02
CA TYR A 88 18.52 -0.03 17.17
C TYR A 88 17.84 -0.03 15.79
N TYR A 89 18.20 0.90 14.91
CA TYR A 89 17.66 0.97 13.56
C TYR A 89 18.04 -0.23 12.68
N GLN A 90 19.21 -0.84 12.90
CA GLN A 90 19.59 -2.08 12.21
C GLN A 90 18.65 -3.23 12.59
N LYS A 91 18.26 -3.32 13.85
CA LYS A 91 17.29 -4.34 14.31
C LYS A 91 15.92 -4.14 13.68
N GLU A 92 15.43 -2.88 13.65
CA GLU A 92 14.16 -2.55 12.97
C GLU A 92 14.25 -2.80 11.46
N GLY A 93 15.34 -2.38 10.82
CA GLY A 93 15.57 -2.62 9.40
C GLY A 93 15.63 -4.11 9.03
N ARG A 94 16.22 -4.95 9.89
CA ARG A 94 16.19 -6.41 9.71
C ARG A 94 14.79 -6.97 9.86
N ALA A 95 14.04 -6.56 10.88
CA ALA A 95 12.67 -7.00 11.06
C ALA A 95 11.77 -6.60 9.88
N GLN A 96 11.97 -5.40 9.33
CA GLN A 96 11.27 -4.95 8.12
C GLN A 96 11.71 -5.75 6.87
N ALA A 97 13.02 -6.03 6.73
CA ALA A 97 13.52 -6.84 5.61
C ALA A 97 13.04 -8.29 5.70
N ASP A 98 13.00 -8.88 6.91
CA ASP A 98 12.48 -10.23 7.12
C ASP A 98 10.96 -10.29 6.84
N ALA A 99 10.21 -9.29 7.27
CA ALA A 99 8.79 -9.17 6.94
C ALA A 99 8.56 -9.02 5.42
N ALA A 100 9.33 -8.17 4.75
CA ALA A 100 9.27 -8.00 3.30
C ALA A 100 9.70 -9.27 2.53
N SER A 101 10.69 -10.02 3.05
CA SER A 101 11.11 -11.30 2.45
C SER A 101 10.09 -12.42 2.66
N ALA A 102 9.23 -12.31 3.69
CA ALA A 102 8.12 -13.23 3.95
C ALA A 102 6.87 -12.89 3.14
N ASP A 103 6.78 -11.66 2.62
CA ASP A 103 5.66 -11.23 1.79
C ASP A 103 5.75 -11.85 0.39
N LYS A 104 4.79 -12.72 0.09
CA LYS A 104 4.67 -13.41 -1.20
C LYS A 104 3.49 -12.90 -2.03
N ASN A 105 2.86 -11.82 -1.61
CA ASN A 105 1.80 -11.19 -2.35
C ASN A 105 2.32 -10.62 -3.68
N VAL A 106 1.48 -10.62 -4.70
CA VAL A 106 1.81 -10.03 -6.00
C VAL A 106 1.19 -8.65 -6.10
N TYR A 107 2.01 -7.69 -6.43
CA TYR A 107 1.63 -6.28 -6.50
C TYR A 107 1.49 -5.80 -7.94
N ASP A 108 0.63 -4.80 -8.13
CA ASP A 108 0.51 -3.98 -9.31
C ASP A 108 0.32 -2.53 -8.87
N GLU A 109 1.12 -1.60 -9.41
CA GLU A 109 1.08 -0.17 -9.03
C GLU A 109 1.02 0.07 -7.50
N GLY A 110 1.65 -0.80 -6.71
CA GLY A 110 1.65 -0.72 -5.24
C GLY A 110 0.42 -1.28 -4.53
N GLY A 111 -0.60 -1.74 -5.25
CA GLY A 111 -1.74 -2.49 -4.72
C GLY A 111 -1.53 -3.99 -4.80
N ILE A 112 -2.09 -4.73 -3.84
CA ILE A 112 -2.05 -6.20 -3.82
C ILE A 112 -3.11 -6.73 -4.80
N LYS A 113 -2.68 -7.38 -5.86
CA LYS A 113 -3.59 -7.98 -6.87
C LYS A 113 -3.74 -9.49 -6.77
N GLN A 114 -2.88 -10.14 -5.96
CA GLN A 114 -2.93 -11.59 -5.73
C GLN A 114 -2.18 -11.90 -4.43
N GLY A 115 -2.68 -12.83 -3.63
CA GLY A 115 -1.96 -13.41 -2.50
C GLY A 115 -0.85 -14.34 -2.95
N ASP A 116 -0.29 -15.14 -2.01
CA ASP A 116 0.78 -16.10 -2.33
C ASP A 116 0.35 -17.08 -3.44
N PRO A 117 0.93 -17.02 -4.64
CA PRO A 117 0.57 -17.90 -5.76
C PRO A 117 1.02 -19.36 -5.58
N SER A 118 1.78 -19.67 -4.55
CA SER A 118 2.14 -21.06 -4.21
C SER A 118 1.03 -21.79 -3.45
N ASN A 119 0.07 -21.04 -2.86
CA ASN A 119 -0.99 -21.60 -2.03
C ASN A 119 -2.32 -21.69 -2.78
N LYS A 120 -3.01 -22.82 -2.64
CA LYS A 120 -4.36 -23.02 -3.18
C LYS A 120 -5.44 -22.29 -2.39
N ASN A 121 -5.19 -21.01 -2.07
CA ASN A 121 -6.12 -20.15 -1.38
C ASN A 121 -6.85 -19.22 -2.37
N ILE A 122 -8.11 -18.98 -2.11
CA ILE A 122 -8.95 -18.02 -2.84
C ILE A 122 -9.65 -17.14 -1.82
N CYS A 123 -9.66 -15.84 -2.04
CA CYS A 123 -10.48 -14.88 -1.30
C CYS A 123 -11.63 -14.40 -2.18
N LEU A 124 -12.86 -14.53 -1.72
CA LEU A 124 -14.02 -13.95 -2.38
C LEU A 124 -14.15 -12.48 -2.03
N VAL A 125 -14.25 -11.65 -3.04
CA VAL A 125 -14.34 -10.20 -2.92
C VAL A 125 -15.64 -9.71 -3.54
N PHE A 126 -16.33 -8.81 -2.85
CA PHE A 126 -17.60 -8.25 -3.30
C PHE A 126 -17.54 -6.72 -3.21
N THR A 127 -17.89 -6.04 -4.30
CA THR A 127 -17.99 -4.57 -4.33
C THR A 127 -19.42 -4.14 -4.58
N SER A 128 -19.80 -2.97 -4.08
CA SER A 128 -21.02 -2.29 -4.48
C SER A 128 -21.01 -0.81 -4.16
N HIS A 129 -21.67 -0.04 -5.05
CA HIS A 129 -21.99 1.37 -4.86
C HIS A 129 -23.46 1.57 -4.47
N ASP A 130 -24.39 0.96 -5.21
CA ASP A 130 -25.83 1.20 -5.06
C ASP A 130 -26.71 -0.04 -5.32
N LYS A 131 -26.14 -1.18 -5.70
CA LYS A 131 -26.89 -2.39 -6.06
C LYS A 131 -26.82 -3.45 -4.96
N THR A 132 -27.93 -4.06 -4.61
CA THR A 132 -28.06 -4.97 -3.47
C THR A 132 -28.79 -6.27 -3.79
N ASP A 133 -29.21 -6.47 -5.03
CA ASP A 133 -30.09 -7.59 -5.43
C ASP A 133 -29.49 -8.96 -5.15
N GLY A 134 -28.15 -9.10 -5.11
CA GLY A 134 -27.45 -10.34 -4.75
C GLY A 134 -27.21 -10.53 -3.25
N ALA A 135 -27.36 -9.50 -2.41
CA ALA A 135 -26.94 -9.52 -1.01
C ALA A 135 -27.49 -10.72 -0.22
N ASN A 136 -28.78 -10.98 -0.32
CA ASN A 136 -29.42 -12.09 0.40
C ASN A 136 -28.87 -13.46 -0.02
N TYR A 137 -28.70 -13.66 -1.32
CA TYR A 137 -28.19 -14.92 -1.87
C TYR A 137 -26.72 -15.13 -1.49
N ILE A 138 -25.90 -14.09 -1.65
CA ILE A 138 -24.47 -14.14 -1.32
C ILE A 138 -24.27 -14.45 0.16
N ILE A 139 -24.88 -13.68 1.08
CA ILE A 139 -24.75 -13.88 2.53
C ILE A 139 -25.20 -15.30 2.93
N SER A 140 -26.35 -15.75 2.41
CA SER A 140 -26.84 -17.10 2.74
C SER A 140 -25.94 -18.21 2.19
N THR A 141 -25.38 -18.03 1.00
CA THR A 141 -24.45 -18.98 0.39
C THR A 141 -23.15 -19.06 1.15
N LEU A 142 -22.55 -17.93 1.52
CA LEU A 142 -21.33 -17.89 2.31
C LEU A 142 -21.52 -18.57 3.67
N LYS A 143 -22.64 -18.28 4.36
CA LYS A 143 -23.01 -18.95 5.61
C LYS A 143 -23.16 -20.47 5.42
N LYS A 144 -23.91 -20.91 4.42
CA LYS A 144 -24.12 -22.34 4.08
C LYS A 144 -22.81 -23.06 3.82
N ARG A 145 -21.86 -22.41 3.16
CA ARG A 145 -20.56 -23.01 2.80
C ARG A 145 -19.48 -22.81 3.85
N ASN A 146 -19.77 -22.11 4.94
CA ASN A 146 -18.81 -21.70 5.97
C ASN A 146 -17.59 -21.00 5.38
N VAL A 147 -17.84 -20.06 4.45
CA VAL A 147 -16.82 -19.27 3.77
C VAL A 147 -16.92 -17.82 4.22
N LYS A 148 -15.77 -17.19 4.47
CA LYS A 148 -15.68 -15.74 4.69
C LYS A 148 -15.39 -15.05 3.39
N GLY A 149 -16.01 -13.87 3.18
CA GLY A 149 -15.75 -12.99 2.06
C GLY A 149 -15.29 -11.62 2.53
N ALA A 150 -14.74 -10.84 1.63
CA ALA A 150 -14.39 -9.46 1.84
C ALA A 150 -15.32 -8.55 1.04
N PHE A 151 -15.94 -7.59 1.69
CA PHE A 151 -16.92 -6.69 1.11
C PHE A 151 -16.40 -5.27 1.14
N PHE A 152 -16.44 -4.59 0.01
CA PHE A 152 -15.95 -3.23 -0.12
C PHE A 152 -17.07 -2.35 -0.68
N PHE A 153 -17.48 -1.38 0.13
CA PHE A 153 -18.63 -0.55 -0.16
C PHE A 153 -18.28 0.92 -0.17
N THR A 154 -18.98 1.69 -0.99
CA THR A 154 -18.87 3.15 -0.96
C THR A 154 -19.55 3.72 0.28
N GLY A 155 -19.16 4.94 0.68
CA GLY A 155 -19.84 5.64 1.77
C GLY A 155 -21.33 5.78 1.51
N HIS A 156 -21.74 6.04 0.27
CA HIS A 156 -23.15 6.07 -0.14
C HIS A 156 -23.88 4.74 0.12
N PHE A 157 -23.21 3.61 -0.12
CA PHE A 157 -23.80 2.30 0.17
C PHE A 157 -24.04 2.11 1.67
N PHE A 158 -23.08 2.49 2.51
CA PHE A 158 -23.23 2.41 3.97
C PHE A 158 -24.41 3.23 4.47
N GLU A 159 -24.62 4.42 3.91
CA GLU A 159 -25.74 5.30 4.27
C GLU A 159 -27.08 4.77 3.81
N SER A 160 -27.11 4.21 2.60
CA SER A 160 -28.35 3.75 1.96
C SER A 160 -28.81 2.37 2.43
N PHE A 161 -27.87 1.48 2.80
CA PHE A 161 -28.18 0.07 3.09
C PHE A 161 -27.57 -0.42 4.43
N PRO A 162 -27.79 0.31 5.54
CA PRO A 162 -27.15 -0.01 6.83
C PRO A 162 -27.45 -1.41 7.33
N ASP A 163 -28.64 -1.95 7.06
CA ASP A 163 -29.03 -3.29 7.54
C ASP A 163 -28.27 -4.41 6.80
N ILE A 164 -27.96 -4.21 5.53
CA ILE A 164 -27.12 -5.15 4.75
C ILE A 164 -25.73 -5.16 5.33
N VAL A 165 -25.13 -3.99 5.59
CA VAL A 165 -23.79 -3.86 6.19
C VAL A 165 -23.75 -4.60 7.53
N LYS A 166 -24.69 -4.33 8.43
CA LYS A 166 -24.77 -5.00 9.76
C LYS A 166 -24.86 -6.52 9.63
N ARG A 167 -25.64 -7.02 8.68
CA ARG A 167 -25.78 -8.47 8.45
C ARG A 167 -24.49 -9.11 7.96
N ILE A 168 -23.74 -8.41 7.09
CA ILE A 168 -22.44 -8.85 6.61
C ILE A 168 -21.43 -8.86 7.75
N GLN A 169 -21.38 -7.81 8.59
CA GLN A 169 -20.54 -7.78 9.79
C GLN A 169 -20.87 -8.90 10.76
N ALA A 170 -22.17 -9.14 11.04
CA ALA A 170 -22.63 -10.23 11.91
C ALA A 170 -22.23 -11.61 11.37
N GLY A 171 -22.04 -11.75 10.07
CA GLY A 171 -21.49 -12.94 9.42
C GLY A 171 -20.00 -13.14 9.65
N GLY A 172 -19.29 -12.16 10.25
CA GLY A 172 -17.84 -12.18 10.46
C GLY A 172 -17.07 -12.09 9.15
N HIS A 173 -17.58 -11.33 8.20
CA HIS A 173 -16.93 -11.01 6.95
C HIS A 173 -16.10 -9.72 7.10
N TYR A 174 -15.04 -9.58 6.30
CA TYR A 174 -14.33 -8.31 6.19
C TYR A 174 -15.23 -7.26 5.53
N VAL A 175 -15.26 -6.04 6.08
CA VAL A 175 -15.98 -4.91 5.49
C VAL A 175 -15.02 -3.73 5.39
N GLY A 176 -14.68 -3.35 4.17
CA GLY A 176 -13.73 -2.29 3.83
C GLY A 176 -14.34 -1.19 2.97
N SER A 177 -13.51 -0.21 2.66
CA SER A 177 -13.89 0.96 1.87
C SER A 177 -13.79 0.70 0.36
N HIS A 178 -14.75 1.26 -0.38
CA HIS A 178 -14.69 1.44 -1.84
C HIS A 178 -14.78 2.94 -2.17
N SER A 179 -14.09 3.78 -1.37
CA SER A 179 -14.20 5.24 -1.31
C SER A 179 -15.54 5.73 -0.73
N TYR A 180 -15.77 7.05 -0.69
CA TYR A 180 -17.09 7.58 -0.35
C TYR A 180 -17.97 7.71 -1.59
N GLY A 181 -17.51 8.46 -2.60
CA GLY A 181 -18.31 8.93 -3.74
C GLY A 181 -18.10 8.15 -5.04
N HIS A 182 -17.28 7.10 -5.04
CA HIS A 182 -16.95 6.31 -6.23
C HIS A 182 -16.27 7.13 -7.34
N LEU A 183 -15.33 8.02 -6.96
CA LEU A 183 -14.61 8.85 -7.92
C LEU A 183 -13.65 8.02 -8.77
N GLN A 184 -13.61 8.25 -10.07
CA GLN A 184 -12.57 7.68 -10.93
C GLN A 184 -11.24 8.39 -10.67
N TYR A 185 -10.19 7.64 -10.31
CA TYR A 185 -8.91 8.22 -9.89
C TYR A 185 -7.94 8.46 -11.04
N ALA A 186 -7.95 7.63 -12.06
CA ALA A 186 -7.06 7.71 -13.20
C ALA A 186 -7.82 7.56 -14.53
N ALA A 187 -7.31 8.17 -15.60
CA ALA A 187 -7.93 8.12 -16.91
C ALA A 187 -7.73 6.75 -17.59
N TRP A 188 -8.78 6.27 -18.26
CA TRP A 188 -8.74 4.98 -18.97
C TRP A 188 -7.69 4.95 -20.09
N GLU A 189 -7.53 6.08 -20.78
CA GLU A 189 -6.63 6.21 -21.93
C GLU A 189 -5.17 6.32 -21.52
N ASN A 190 -4.90 6.79 -20.31
CA ASN A 190 -3.56 6.94 -19.76
C ASN A 190 -3.60 6.79 -18.24
N ARG A 191 -3.18 5.64 -17.74
CA ARG A 191 -3.17 5.30 -16.32
C ARG A 191 -2.39 6.28 -15.44
N ASP A 192 -1.37 6.93 -15.99
CA ASP A 192 -0.56 7.93 -15.26
C ASP A 192 -1.27 9.28 -15.12
N SER A 193 -2.34 9.51 -15.89
CA SER A 193 -3.13 10.74 -15.85
C SER A 193 -4.16 10.68 -14.73
N LEU A 194 -3.93 11.48 -13.70
CA LEU A 194 -4.84 11.59 -12.55
C LEU A 194 -6.08 12.42 -12.91
N LEU A 195 -7.25 11.97 -12.47
CA LEU A 195 -8.53 12.67 -12.57
C LEU A 195 -8.94 13.33 -11.26
N VAL A 196 -8.18 13.12 -10.20
CA VAL A 196 -8.38 13.70 -8.88
C VAL A 196 -7.08 14.30 -8.36
N THR A 197 -7.20 15.32 -7.56
CA THR A 197 -6.09 15.86 -6.74
C THR A 197 -5.92 15.01 -5.48
N LYS A 198 -4.77 15.16 -4.81
CA LYS A 198 -4.51 14.50 -3.53
C LYS A 198 -5.54 14.88 -2.46
N ASP A 199 -5.95 16.15 -2.44
CA ASP A 199 -6.93 16.65 -1.48
C ASP A 199 -8.32 16.05 -1.72
N GLU A 200 -8.75 15.94 -2.98
CA GLU A 200 -10.02 15.28 -3.34
C GLU A 200 -10.00 13.80 -2.95
N PHE A 201 -8.93 13.07 -3.30
CA PHE A 201 -8.75 11.69 -2.90
C PHE A 201 -8.81 11.51 -1.38
N THR A 202 -8.02 12.33 -0.65
CA THR A 202 -7.94 12.26 0.81
C THR A 202 -9.28 12.56 1.46
N THR A 203 -9.96 13.62 0.99
CA THR A 203 -11.26 14.04 1.52
C THR A 203 -12.32 12.95 1.29
N ASP A 204 -12.37 12.38 0.10
CA ASP A 204 -13.31 11.31 -0.25
C ASP A 204 -13.08 10.06 0.59
N MET A 205 -11.81 9.63 0.74
CA MET A 205 -11.46 8.47 1.55
C MET A 205 -11.80 8.67 3.03
N LEU A 206 -11.42 9.82 3.62
CA LEU A 206 -11.70 10.10 5.04
C LEU A 206 -13.19 10.22 5.32
N LYS A 207 -13.96 10.81 4.40
CA LYS A 207 -15.42 10.86 4.50
C LYS A 207 -16.03 9.45 4.47
N GLY A 208 -15.48 8.54 3.65
CA GLY A 208 -15.88 7.13 3.65
C GLY A 208 -15.68 6.49 5.04
N TYR A 209 -14.52 6.67 5.65
CA TYR A 209 -14.23 6.15 6.99
C TYR A 209 -15.04 6.83 8.10
N GLU A 210 -15.38 8.12 7.96
CA GLU A 210 -16.32 8.79 8.87
C GLU A 210 -17.68 8.07 8.89
N VAL A 211 -18.21 7.73 7.72
CA VAL A 211 -19.46 6.95 7.63
C VAL A 211 -19.29 5.56 8.20
N MET A 212 -18.19 4.85 7.86
CA MET A 212 -17.89 3.50 8.35
C MET A 212 -17.75 3.47 9.88
N SER A 213 -17.27 4.54 10.51
CA SER A 213 -17.14 4.64 11.97
C SER A 213 -18.48 4.50 12.71
N LYS A 214 -19.60 4.88 12.08
CA LYS A 214 -20.96 4.70 12.60
C LYS A 214 -21.35 3.21 12.73
N PHE A 215 -20.61 2.34 12.05
CA PHE A 215 -20.73 0.87 12.11
C PHE A 215 -19.64 0.23 12.98
N GLY A 216 -18.85 1.03 13.69
CA GLY A 216 -17.73 0.56 14.50
C GLY A 216 -16.52 0.11 13.66
N ILE A 217 -16.42 0.53 12.40
CA ILE A 217 -15.30 0.19 11.52
C ILE A 217 -14.37 1.39 11.44
N THR A 218 -13.16 1.26 12.00
CA THR A 218 -12.13 2.28 11.89
C THR A 218 -11.14 1.95 10.78
N LYS A 219 -10.36 2.94 10.39
CA LYS A 219 -9.30 2.80 9.37
C LYS A 219 -8.25 1.77 9.78
N GLU A 220 -7.93 1.70 11.06
CA GLU A 220 -6.97 0.75 11.63
C GLU A 220 -7.50 -0.69 11.64
N GLN A 221 -8.81 -0.87 11.78
CA GLN A 221 -9.46 -2.18 11.75
C GLN A 221 -9.72 -2.67 10.32
N ALA A 222 -9.92 -1.74 9.39
CA ALA A 222 -10.18 -2.04 7.98
C ALA A 222 -9.24 -1.23 7.06
N PRO A 223 -7.93 -1.45 7.12
CA PRO A 223 -6.95 -0.67 6.36
C PRO A 223 -6.92 -1.02 4.85
N TYR A 224 -7.55 -2.11 4.45
CA TYR A 224 -7.60 -2.52 3.05
C TYR A 224 -8.81 -1.93 2.36
N PHE A 225 -8.60 -1.39 1.15
CA PHE A 225 -9.68 -0.87 0.31
C PHE A 225 -9.51 -1.26 -1.15
N ILE A 226 -10.61 -1.27 -1.90
CA ILE A 226 -10.60 -1.41 -3.35
C ILE A 226 -10.90 -0.04 -3.97
N PRO A 227 -10.07 0.46 -4.90
CA PRO A 227 -10.34 1.70 -5.61
C PRO A 227 -11.61 1.58 -6.46
N PRO A 228 -12.40 2.67 -6.61
CA PRO A 228 -13.49 2.71 -7.56
C PRO A 228 -13.04 2.28 -8.97
N TYR A 229 -13.90 1.57 -9.67
CA TYR A 229 -13.63 0.98 -10.99
C TYR A 229 -12.45 -0.01 -10.99
N GLU A 230 -11.94 -0.40 -9.81
CA GLU A 230 -10.76 -1.26 -9.65
C GLU A 230 -9.51 -0.71 -10.37
N TYR A 231 -9.50 0.63 -10.61
CA TYR A 231 -8.50 1.31 -11.44
C TYR A 231 -7.78 2.43 -10.68
N TYR A 232 -6.46 2.39 -10.71
CA TYR A 232 -5.58 3.28 -9.95
C TYR A 232 -4.17 3.20 -10.51
N ASN A 233 -3.29 4.08 -10.05
CA ASN A 233 -1.85 4.08 -10.37
C ASN A 233 -0.98 4.14 -9.10
N SER A 234 0.33 4.14 -9.27
CA SER A 234 1.30 4.18 -8.16
C SER A 234 1.20 5.44 -7.31
N THR A 235 0.78 6.58 -7.88
CA THR A 235 0.55 7.82 -7.13
C THR A 235 -0.62 7.66 -6.16
N ILE A 236 -1.74 7.10 -6.61
CA ILE A 236 -2.90 6.80 -5.74
C ILE A 236 -2.51 5.82 -4.64
N SER A 237 -1.73 4.78 -4.95
CA SER A 237 -1.21 3.84 -3.95
C SER A 237 -0.31 4.53 -2.92
N SER A 238 0.50 5.49 -3.34
CA SER A 238 1.34 6.28 -2.43
C SER A 238 0.50 7.13 -1.48
N TRP A 239 -0.52 7.84 -2.00
CA TRP A 239 -1.42 8.63 -1.16
C TRP A 239 -2.22 7.76 -0.17
N ALA A 240 -2.63 6.57 -0.60
CA ALA A 240 -3.28 5.62 0.28
C ALA A 240 -2.37 5.19 1.44
N LYS A 241 -1.10 4.88 1.16
CA LYS A 241 -0.11 4.52 2.18
C LYS A 241 0.14 5.64 3.19
N GLU A 242 0.16 6.88 2.74
CA GLU A 242 0.28 8.03 3.65
C GLU A 242 -0.91 8.13 4.62
N LEU A 243 -2.10 7.66 4.23
CA LEU A 243 -3.27 7.53 5.09
C LEU A 243 -3.25 6.26 5.98
N GLY A 244 -2.23 5.41 5.85
CA GLY A 244 -2.16 4.11 6.52
C GLY A 244 -3.05 3.05 5.88
N LEU A 245 -3.36 3.20 4.59
CA LEU A 245 -4.23 2.30 3.83
C LEU A 245 -3.43 1.49 2.81
N GLN A 246 -3.91 0.29 2.52
CA GLN A 246 -3.36 -0.57 1.48
C GLN A 246 -4.43 -0.92 0.44
N ILE A 247 -4.12 -0.66 -0.82
CA ILE A 247 -4.97 -1.11 -1.93
C ILE A 247 -4.90 -2.62 -2.05
N VAL A 248 -6.07 -3.25 -2.18
CA VAL A 248 -6.24 -4.60 -2.71
C VAL A 248 -7.08 -4.53 -3.98
N ASN A 249 -6.89 -5.49 -4.88
CA ASN A 249 -7.65 -5.51 -6.13
C ASN A 249 -7.92 -6.96 -6.54
N PHE A 250 -8.84 -7.17 -7.48
CA PHE A 250 -9.09 -8.51 -8.02
C PHE A 250 -7.88 -9.03 -8.81
N THR A 251 -7.75 -10.35 -8.84
CA THR A 251 -6.74 -11.00 -9.68
C THR A 251 -7.28 -11.16 -11.10
N PRO A 252 -6.61 -10.57 -12.12
CA PRO A 252 -7.05 -10.67 -13.50
C PRO A 252 -7.07 -12.09 -14.06
N GLY A 253 -7.83 -12.29 -15.14
CA GLY A 253 -7.83 -13.51 -15.97
C GLY A 253 -9.13 -14.30 -15.94
N THR A 254 -9.85 -14.32 -14.82
CA THR A 254 -11.14 -15.02 -14.71
C THR A 254 -12.28 -14.28 -15.38
N ALA A 255 -12.17 -12.96 -15.54
CA ALA A 255 -13.22 -12.04 -15.95
C ALA A 255 -14.44 -12.01 -15.02
N SER A 256 -14.33 -12.52 -13.78
CA SER A 256 -15.46 -12.59 -12.85
C SER A 256 -16.02 -11.20 -12.49
N ASN A 257 -15.18 -10.17 -12.54
CA ASN A 257 -15.52 -8.77 -12.33
C ASN A 257 -16.31 -8.14 -13.48
N GLU A 258 -16.44 -8.80 -14.66
CA GLU A 258 -17.25 -8.31 -15.78
C GLU A 258 -18.74 -8.63 -15.61
N ASP A 259 -19.15 -9.12 -14.46
CA ASP A 259 -20.51 -9.52 -14.13
C ASP A 259 -21.51 -8.34 -14.01
N TYR A 260 -21.02 -7.10 -14.08
CA TYR A 260 -21.86 -5.89 -14.12
C TYR A 260 -22.48 -5.60 -15.49
N THR A 261 -21.92 -6.16 -16.57
CA THR A 261 -22.36 -5.87 -17.95
C THR A 261 -23.71 -6.51 -18.29
N TRP A 262 -24.50 -5.87 -19.15
CA TRP A 262 -25.76 -6.45 -19.68
C TRP A 262 -25.86 -6.29 -21.19
N HIS A 263 -26.72 -7.09 -21.80
CA HIS A 263 -26.91 -7.07 -23.24
C HIS A 263 -27.56 -5.74 -23.69
N GLY A 264 -26.86 -4.97 -24.52
CA GLY A 264 -27.29 -3.65 -24.97
C GLY A 264 -26.85 -2.48 -24.10
N MET A 265 -25.96 -2.71 -23.13
CA MET A 265 -25.35 -1.65 -22.34
C MET A 265 -24.63 -0.64 -23.24
N PRO A 266 -24.95 0.69 -23.15
CA PRO A 266 -24.21 1.70 -23.91
C PRO A 266 -22.71 1.59 -23.62
N MET A 267 -21.87 1.77 -24.62
CA MET A 267 -20.39 1.69 -24.57
C MET A 267 -19.80 0.30 -24.24
N GLU A 268 -20.56 -0.62 -23.63
CA GLU A 268 -20.11 -1.94 -23.19
C GLU A 268 -20.90 -3.10 -23.87
N ALA A 269 -21.77 -2.78 -24.84
CA ALA A 269 -22.61 -3.79 -25.50
C ALA A 269 -21.84 -4.98 -26.08
N GLU A 270 -20.64 -4.74 -26.58
CA GLU A 270 -19.75 -5.78 -27.12
C GLU A 270 -19.03 -6.58 -26.03
N LYS A 271 -19.02 -6.08 -24.79
CA LYS A 271 -18.35 -6.70 -23.64
C LYS A 271 -19.26 -7.55 -22.77
N TYR A 272 -20.57 -7.61 -23.08
CA TYR A 272 -21.47 -8.45 -22.29
C TYR A 272 -21.01 -9.90 -22.24
N ARG A 273 -20.93 -10.42 -21.00
CA ARG A 273 -20.58 -11.81 -20.71
C ARG A 273 -21.71 -12.45 -19.90
N SER A 274 -22.31 -13.52 -20.45
CA SER A 274 -23.34 -14.26 -19.70
C SER A 274 -22.74 -14.90 -18.45
N SER A 275 -23.57 -15.14 -17.44
CA SER A 275 -23.15 -15.83 -16.21
C SER A 275 -22.58 -17.22 -16.47
N GLN A 276 -23.07 -17.90 -17.52
CA GLN A 276 -22.50 -19.18 -17.93
C GLN A 276 -21.12 -19.00 -18.56
N TRP A 277 -20.95 -17.99 -19.43
CA TRP A 277 -19.65 -17.68 -20.03
C TRP A 277 -18.60 -17.32 -18.95
N LEU A 278 -18.97 -16.46 -17.99
CA LEU A 278 -18.08 -16.06 -16.88
C LEU A 278 -17.63 -17.30 -16.07
N TYR A 279 -18.56 -18.18 -15.75
CA TYR A 279 -18.24 -19.44 -15.04
C TYR A 279 -17.30 -20.32 -15.86
N ASP A 280 -17.59 -20.55 -17.12
CA ASP A 280 -16.80 -21.41 -18.00
C ASP A 280 -15.40 -20.83 -18.25
N ASN A 281 -15.31 -19.50 -18.43
CA ASN A 281 -14.04 -18.79 -18.57
C ASN A 281 -13.18 -18.94 -17.29
N MET A 282 -13.78 -18.78 -16.12
CA MET A 282 -13.09 -18.97 -14.84
C MET A 282 -12.55 -20.40 -14.73
N MET A 283 -13.33 -21.43 -15.09
CA MET A 283 -12.89 -22.83 -15.05
C MET A 283 -11.82 -23.13 -16.09
N LYS A 284 -11.89 -22.50 -17.27
CA LYS A 284 -10.88 -22.60 -18.32
C LYS A 284 -9.57 -21.94 -17.87
N TRP A 285 -9.65 -20.77 -17.24
CA TRP A 285 -8.50 -20.07 -16.69
C TRP A 285 -7.84 -20.91 -15.59
N GLU A 286 -8.63 -21.42 -14.64
CA GLU A 286 -8.17 -22.28 -13.55
C GLU A 286 -7.37 -23.49 -14.06
N LYS A 287 -7.89 -24.16 -15.09
CA LYS A 287 -7.22 -25.33 -15.70
C LYS A 287 -5.85 -24.98 -16.31
N LYS A 288 -5.70 -23.74 -16.83
CA LYS A 288 -4.48 -23.32 -17.54
C LYS A 288 -3.47 -22.65 -16.62
N HIS A 289 -3.94 -21.85 -15.66
CA HIS A 289 -3.13 -20.92 -14.87
C HIS A 289 -3.23 -21.11 -13.35
N THR A 290 -4.14 -21.99 -12.87
CA THR A 290 -4.57 -22.09 -11.48
C THR A 290 -5.29 -20.83 -10.97
N LEU A 291 -5.88 -20.94 -9.77
CA LEU A 291 -6.46 -19.80 -9.04
C LEU A 291 -5.77 -19.62 -7.68
N ASN A 292 -4.52 -20.06 -7.57
CA ASN A 292 -3.76 -19.92 -6.33
C ASN A 292 -3.59 -18.43 -5.97
N GLY A 293 -3.91 -18.09 -4.74
CA GLY A 293 -3.80 -16.71 -4.24
C GLY A 293 -4.80 -15.71 -4.86
N HIS A 294 -5.82 -16.17 -5.61
CA HIS A 294 -6.71 -15.25 -6.33
C HIS A 294 -7.71 -14.54 -5.41
N PHE A 295 -7.84 -13.23 -5.65
CA PHE A 295 -9.01 -12.45 -5.24
C PHE A 295 -10.06 -12.55 -6.33
N LEU A 296 -11.09 -13.37 -6.10
CA LEU A 296 -12.23 -13.53 -7.02
C LEU A 296 -13.30 -12.50 -6.71
N MET A 297 -13.40 -11.49 -7.55
CA MET A 297 -14.36 -10.41 -7.40
C MET A 297 -15.66 -10.71 -8.13
N ILE A 298 -16.77 -10.44 -7.46
CA ILE A 298 -18.15 -10.51 -7.95
C ILE A 298 -18.89 -9.32 -7.37
N HIS A 299 -19.71 -8.60 -8.14
CA HIS A 299 -20.51 -7.52 -7.61
C HIS A 299 -21.62 -8.04 -6.67
N LEU A 300 -21.87 -7.33 -5.56
CA LEU A 300 -22.94 -7.67 -4.61
C LEU A 300 -24.32 -7.63 -5.26
N GLY A 301 -24.47 -6.75 -6.21
CA GLY A 301 -25.66 -6.57 -7.02
C GLY A 301 -25.28 -5.94 -8.35
N THR A 302 -26.18 -6.02 -9.31
CA THR A 302 -25.98 -5.52 -10.67
C THR A 302 -27.24 -4.83 -11.18
N ASP A 303 -27.11 -4.05 -12.25
CA ASP A 303 -28.23 -3.35 -12.83
C ASP A 303 -29.41 -4.29 -13.18
N ASP A 304 -30.63 -3.80 -13.06
CA ASP A 304 -31.85 -4.57 -13.32
C ASP A 304 -31.93 -5.07 -14.77
N ALA A 305 -31.32 -4.35 -15.70
CA ALA A 305 -31.21 -4.76 -17.10
C ALA A 305 -30.39 -6.05 -17.27
N ARG A 306 -29.49 -6.37 -16.32
CA ARG A 306 -28.85 -7.67 -16.26
C ARG A 306 -29.74 -8.68 -15.59
N THR A 307 -30.56 -9.39 -16.35
CA THR A 307 -31.43 -10.45 -15.84
C THR A 307 -30.68 -11.75 -15.52
N ASP A 308 -29.53 -11.98 -16.14
CA ASP A 308 -28.64 -13.12 -15.94
C ASP A 308 -27.64 -12.82 -14.81
N LYS A 309 -28.04 -13.05 -13.58
CA LYS A 309 -27.29 -12.68 -12.36
C LYS A 309 -26.17 -13.67 -12.04
N PHE A 310 -24.90 -13.23 -12.15
CA PHE A 310 -23.73 -14.09 -11.95
C PHE A 310 -23.58 -14.56 -10.49
N TYR A 311 -23.95 -13.74 -9.52
CA TYR A 311 -23.90 -14.13 -8.10
C TYR A 311 -24.71 -15.42 -7.82
N LEU A 312 -25.71 -15.77 -8.64
CA LEU A 312 -26.43 -17.04 -8.51
C LEU A 312 -25.57 -18.27 -8.83
N LYS A 313 -24.40 -18.10 -9.45
CA LYS A 313 -23.43 -19.17 -9.65
C LYS A 313 -22.51 -19.39 -8.45
N LEU A 314 -22.54 -18.51 -7.41
CA LEU A 314 -21.59 -18.53 -6.30
C LEU A 314 -21.52 -19.88 -5.59
N ASP A 315 -22.67 -20.51 -5.29
CA ASP A 315 -22.70 -21.83 -4.66
C ASP A 315 -21.99 -22.89 -5.49
N LYS A 316 -22.19 -22.87 -6.80
CA LYS A 316 -21.54 -23.78 -7.76
C LYS A 316 -20.05 -23.48 -7.86
N ILE A 317 -19.63 -22.22 -7.89
CA ILE A 317 -18.22 -21.78 -7.94
C ILE A 317 -17.48 -22.34 -6.72
N ILE A 318 -17.98 -22.04 -5.51
CA ILE A 318 -17.37 -22.50 -4.26
C ILE A 318 -17.24 -24.04 -4.28
N THR A 319 -18.34 -24.74 -4.54
CA THR A 319 -18.35 -26.22 -4.49
C THR A 319 -17.38 -26.83 -5.50
N THR A 320 -17.33 -26.26 -6.72
CA THR A 320 -16.43 -26.79 -7.77
C THR A 320 -14.97 -26.58 -7.42
N LEU A 321 -14.61 -25.40 -6.91
CA LEU A 321 -13.24 -25.07 -6.57
C LEU A 321 -12.78 -25.80 -5.31
N GLN A 322 -13.65 -25.98 -4.30
CA GLN A 322 -13.36 -26.84 -3.14
C GLN A 322 -13.06 -28.29 -3.56
N LYS A 323 -13.83 -28.85 -4.50
CA LYS A 323 -13.56 -30.20 -5.04
C LYS A 323 -12.22 -30.30 -5.79
N LYS A 324 -11.68 -29.19 -6.27
CA LYS A 324 -10.36 -29.09 -6.89
C LYS A 324 -9.23 -28.84 -5.86
N GLY A 325 -9.57 -28.77 -4.58
CA GLY A 325 -8.63 -28.62 -3.47
C GLY A 325 -8.28 -27.18 -3.14
N TYR A 326 -9.09 -26.20 -3.57
CA TYR A 326 -8.93 -24.81 -3.14
C TYR A 326 -9.57 -24.56 -1.78
N ASN A 327 -8.89 -23.77 -0.96
CA ASN A 327 -9.40 -23.25 0.31
C ASN A 327 -9.94 -21.84 0.09
N PHE A 328 -11.15 -21.58 0.58
CA PHE A 328 -11.66 -20.20 0.64
C PHE A 328 -11.29 -19.61 1.99
N VAL A 329 -10.48 -18.55 1.96
CA VAL A 329 -9.92 -17.92 3.17
C VAL A 329 -10.40 -16.50 3.33
N SER A 330 -10.25 -15.93 4.53
CA SER A 330 -10.53 -14.51 4.79
C SER A 330 -9.51 -13.61 4.05
N LEU A 331 -9.80 -12.31 3.98
CA LEU A 331 -8.87 -11.35 3.39
C LEU A 331 -7.55 -11.30 4.16
N GLU A 332 -7.65 -11.29 5.48
CA GLU A 332 -6.51 -11.23 6.40
C GLU A 332 -5.62 -12.46 6.25
N ASP A 333 -6.24 -13.65 6.20
CA ASP A 333 -5.50 -14.91 6.00
C ASP A 333 -4.86 -14.98 4.60
N MET A 334 -5.53 -14.39 3.58
CA MET A 334 -5.00 -14.36 2.22
C MET A 334 -3.75 -13.48 2.12
N ILE A 335 -3.79 -12.30 2.71
CA ILE A 335 -2.71 -11.32 2.62
C ILE A 335 -1.54 -11.68 3.54
N GLY A 336 -1.82 -12.25 4.71
CA GLY A 336 -0.80 -12.67 5.67
C GLY A 336 0.02 -11.51 6.27
N LEU A 337 -0.34 -10.27 5.98
CA LEU A 337 0.34 -9.08 6.47
C LEU A 337 -0.43 -8.52 7.68
N ASN A 338 0.23 -8.47 8.83
CA ASN A 338 -0.23 -7.66 9.95
C ASN A 338 0.23 -6.21 9.70
N LEU A 339 -0.63 -5.37 9.15
CA LEU A 339 -0.44 -3.92 9.17
C LEU A 339 -0.60 -3.47 10.64
N LYS A 340 0.51 -3.44 11.39
CA LYS A 340 0.59 -2.88 12.73
C LYS A 340 1.15 -1.48 12.67
#